data_487e73b6e1f7691efc1922f7bcd62d4b
#
_entry.id   487e73b6e1f7691efc1922f7bcd62d4b
#
_cell.length_a   1.000
_cell.length_b   1.000
_cell.length_c   1.000
_cell.angle_alpha   90.00
_cell.angle_beta   90.00
_cell.angle_gamma   90.00
#
_symmetry.space_group_name_H-M   'P 1'
#
loop_
_entity.id
_entity.type
_entity.pdbx_description
1 polymer ?
#
loop_
_entity_poly.entity_id
_entity_poly.type
_entity_poly.pdbx_seq_one_letter_code
_entity_poly.pdbx_strand_id
1 'polypeptide(L)'
;MGAGLGADSALGLPGENLQGVHGAVAWIEHMKLAKADMGAVKHAVIVGGGNTAIDAVREVKGLGVPSVTMLYRGTREGMSGYQHEWDAALQEGVSASWQSLPVAFEGTGRVQRVQCVKLDASKKPIAGTEFTLQADLVLLAIGQSKLGDMLASLGGITVNKGVIQVNAHGFTGRAKWYAGGDCTNGGKEVVNAAAEGKAAARAIDAAIMKGAARA
;
A
#
# COMPACT_ATOMS: atom_id res chain seq x y z
N MET A 1 15.15 -5.20 14.62
CA MET A 1 14.22 -5.85 13.69
C MET A 1 13.61 -4.77 12.81
N GLY A 2 13.60 -4.95 11.49
CA GLY A 2 12.99 -4.08 10.49
C GLY A 2 12.27 -4.94 9.47
N ALA A 3 11.19 -5.64 9.91
CA ALA A 3 10.54 -6.65 9.08
C ALA A 3 9.58 -6.05 8.01
N GLY A 4 9.31 -4.74 8.08
CA GLY A 4 8.37 -4.09 7.16
C GLY A 4 6.92 -4.52 7.38
N LEU A 5 6.16 -4.55 6.28
CA LEU A 5 4.80 -5.08 6.19
C LEU A 5 4.78 -6.39 5.39
N GLY A 6 3.63 -7.05 5.34
CA GLY A 6 3.41 -8.26 4.55
C GLY A 6 2.96 -7.98 3.12
N ALA A 7 2.32 -8.96 2.51
CA ALA A 7 1.83 -8.87 1.14
C ALA A 7 0.70 -7.83 0.99
N ASP A 8 0.49 -7.38 -0.25
CA ASP A 8 -0.65 -6.55 -0.62
C ASP A 8 -1.98 -7.16 -0.15
N SER A 9 -2.90 -6.30 0.31
CA SER A 9 -4.22 -6.74 0.73
C SER A 9 -5.11 -7.03 -0.47
N ALA A 10 -6.00 -8.02 -0.31
CA ALA A 10 -7.00 -8.41 -1.29
C ALA A 10 -8.38 -7.85 -0.92
N LEU A 11 -9.24 -7.70 -1.92
CA LEU A 11 -10.65 -7.31 -1.75
C LEU A 11 -11.58 -8.53 -1.60
N GLY A 12 -11.16 -9.69 -2.09
CA GLY A 12 -11.98 -10.90 -2.14
C GLY A 12 -13.11 -10.84 -3.15
N LEU A 13 -12.95 -10.04 -4.21
CA LEU A 13 -13.98 -9.84 -5.23
C LEU A 13 -13.88 -10.88 -6.36
N PRO A 14 -15.01 -11.17 -7.03
CA PRO A 14 -15.00 -11.99 -8.24
C PRO A 14 -13.99 -11.47 -9.26
N GLY A 15 -13.20 -12.38 -9.85
CA GLY A 15 -12.22 -12.06 -10.87
C GLY A 15 -10.91 -11.43 -10.38
N GLU A 16 -10.68 -11.32 -9.08
CA GLU A 16 -9.44 -10.75 -8.53
C GLU A 16 -8.18 -11.56 -8.89
N ASN A 17 -8.35 -12.82 -9.25
CA ASN A 17 -7.29 -13.72 -9.70
C ASN A 17 -7.04 -13.70 -11.22
N LEU A 18 -7.72 -12.87 -11.99
CA LEU A 18 -7.48 -12.71 -13.42
C LEU A 18 -6.09 -12.14 -13.69
N GLN A 19 -5.47 -12.59 -14.78
CA GLN A 19 -4.23 -11.96 -15.23
C GLN A 19 -4.43 -10.47 -15.45
N GLY A 20 -3.49 -9.64 -14.97
CA GLY A 20 -3.57 -8.19 -15.03
C GLY A 20 -4.20 -7.54 -13.79
N VAL A 21 -4.64 -8.33 -12.79
CA VAL A 21 -5.01 -7.81 -11.45
C VAL A 21 -3.88 -8.14 -10.50
N HIS A 22 -3.31 -7.12 -9.87
CA HIS A 22 -2.12 -7.26 -9.00
C HIS A 22 -2.24 -6.36 -7.76
N GLY A 23 -1.54 -6.73 -6.70
CA GLY A 23 -1.22 -5.81 -5.61
C GLY A 23 -0.26 -4.73 -6.10
N ALA A 24 -0.49 -3.49 -5.67
CA ALA A 24 0.26 -2.34 -6.20
C ALA A 24 1.74 -2.38 -5.80
N VAL A 25 2.06 -2.76 -4.56
CA VAL A 25 3.45 -2.78 -4.07
C VAL A 25 4.25 -3.86 -4.78
N ALA A 26 3.73 -5.09 -4.84
CA ALA A 26 4.38 -6.19 -5.53
C ALA A 26 4.55 -5.90 -7.04
N TRP A 27 3.57 -5.26 -7.67
CA TRP A 27 3.66 -4.88 -9.08
C TRP A 27 4.74 -3.82 -9.32
N ILE A 28 4.80 -2.76 -8.48
CA ILE A 28 5.83 -1.70 -8.58
C ILE A 28 7.23 -2.29 -8.38
N GLU A 29 7.40 -3.18 -7.40
CA GLU A 29 8.67 -3.87 -7.17
C GLU A 29 9.10 -4.67 -8.41
N HIS A 30 8.21 -5.50 -8.94
CA HIS A 30 8.48 -6.28 -10.15
C HIS A 30 8.82 -5.38 -11.35
N MET A 31 8.06 -4.32 -11.56
CA MET A 31 8.26 -3.36 -12.65
C MET A 31 9.64 -2.70 -12.56
N LYS A 32 10.07 -2.28 -11.38
CA LYS A 32 11.38 -1.63 -11.18
C LYS A 32 12.55 -2.60 -11.37
N LEU A 33 12.37 -3.88 -11.05
CA LEU A 33 13.40 -4.91 -11.20
C LEU A 33 13.50 -5.45 -12.63
N ALA A 34 12.37 -5.65 -13.31
CA ALA A 34 12.28 -6.40 -14.56
C ALA A 34 11.93 -5.58 -15.80
N LYS A 35 11.74 -4.25 -15.71
CA LYS A 35 11.25 -3.38 -16.78
C LYS A 35 9.98 -3.93 -17.41
N ALA A 36 8.83 -3.66 -16.77
CA ALA A 36 7.54 -4.13 -17.27
C ALA A 36 7.28 -3.62 -18.69
N ASP A 37 6.93 -4.52 -19.59
CA ASP A 37 6.44 -4.17 -20.92
C ASP A 37 4.96 -3.77 -20.83
N MET A 38 4.68 -2.49 -21.03
CA MET A 38 3.34 -1.90 -20.97
C MET A 38 2.69 -1.74 -22.36
N GLY A 39 3.35 -2.20 -23.43
CA GLY A 39 2.91 -1.95 -24.79
C GLY A 39 1.50 -2.42 -25.13
N ALA A 40 0.99 -3.44 -24.44
CA ALA A 40 -0.37 -3.96 -24.60
C ALA A 40 -1.40 -3.30 -23.67
N VAL A 41 -0.97 -2.52 -22.66
CA VAL A 41 -1.85 -1.89 -21.66
C VAL A 41 -2.29 -0.52 -22.15
N LYS A 42 -3.59 -0.33 -22.36
CA LYS A 42 -4.19 0.94 -22.76
C LYS A 42 -4.98 1.60 -21.65
N HIS A 43 -5.55 0.80 -20.76
CA HIS A 43 -6.41 1.25 -19.67
C HIS A 43 -5.94 0.62 -18.37
N ALA A 44 -5.52 1.44 -17.42
CA ALA A 44 -5.17 1.00 -16.08
C ALA A 44 -6.12 1.60 -15.04
N VAL A 45 -6.56 0.77 -14.10
CA VAL A 45 -7.38 1.19 -12.96
C VAL A 45 -6.61 0.90 -11.67
N ILE A 46 -6.37 1.92 -10.88
CA ILE A 46 -5.69 1.81 -9.59
C ILE A 46 -6.71 2.02 -8.46
N VAL A 47 -6.91 0.98 -7.65
CA VAL A 47 -7.89 0.99 -6.55
C VAL A 47 -7.22 1.44 -5.26
N GLY A 48 -7.57 2.61 -4.77
CA GLY A 48 -7.01 3.18 -3.55
C GLY A 48 -6.94 4.70 -3.59
N GLY A 49 -6.51 5.33 -2.49
CA GLY A 49 -6.40 6.79 -2.38
C GLY A 49 -5.34 7.20 -1.34
N GLY A 50 -4.38 6.34 -1.04
CA GLY A 50 -3.18 6.65 -0.27
C GLY A 50 -1.99 6.98 -1.18
N ASN A 51 -0.83 7.29 -0.59
CA ASN A 51 0.40 7.59 -1.35
C ASN A 51 0.75 6.47 -2.33
N THR A 52 0.65 5.20 -1.93
CA THR A 52 0.87 4.06 -2.84
C THR A 52 -0.02 4.09 -4.08
N ALA A 53 -1.28 4.56 -3.96
CA ALA A 53 -2.17 4.68 -5.11
C ALA A 53 -1.72 5.82 -6.03
N ILE A 54 -1.27 6.95 -5.48
CA ILE A 54 -0.75 8.09 -6.24
C ILE A 54 0.55 7.69 -6.94
N ASP A 55 1.47 7.02 -6.24
CA ASP A 55 2.69 6.49 -6.84
C ASP A 55 2.37 5.55 -8.01
N ALA A 56 1.45 4.61 -7.81
CA ALA A 56 1.07 3.65 -8.83
C ALA A 56 0.46 4.31 -10.08
N VAL A 57 -0.45 5.30 -9.92
CA VAL A 57 -1.03 5.98 -11.09
C VAL A 57 0.03 6.76 -11.87
N ARG A 58 0.97 7.41 -11.19
CA ARG A 58 2.04 8.19 -11.81
C ARG A 58 3.07 7.29 -12.49
N GLU A 59 3.50 6.20 -11.83
CA GLU A 59 4.41 5.22 -12.44
C GLU A 59 3.79 4.60 -13.71
N VAL A 60 2.54 4.13 -13.64
CA VAL A 60 1.85 3.56 -14.80
C VAL A 60 1.69 4.59 -15.92
N LYS A 61 1.36 5.85 -15.56
CA LYS A 61 1.26 6.94 -16.55
C LYS A 61 2.62 7.26 -17.18
N GLY A 62 3.67 7.32 -16.37
CA GLY A 62 5.04 7.54 -16.83
C GLY A 62 5.58 6.44 -17.75
N LEU A 63 5.07 5.21 -17.63
CA LEU A 63 5.34 4.10 -18.55
C LEU A 63 4.58 4.20 -19.88
N GLY A 64 3.81 5.27 -20.10
CA GLY A 64 3.16 5.56 -21.38
C GLY A 64 1.75 4.97 -21.54
N VAL A 65 1.11 4.47 -20.47
CA VAL A 65 -0.28 3.98 -20.53
C VAL A 65 -1.23 5.15 -20.83
N PRO A 66 -2.01 5.09 -21.93
CA PRO A 66 -2.83 6.23 -22.37
C PRO A 66 -3.88 6.66 -21.35
N SER A 67 -4.61 5.72 -20.77
CA SER A 67 -5.69 5.96 -19.82
C SER A 67 -5.36 5.35 -18.46
N VAL A 68 -5.22 6.20 -17.44
CA VAL A 68 -4.97 5.79 -16.06
C VAL A 68 -6.02 6.44 -15.17
N THR A 69 -6.76 5.61 -14.43
CA THR A 69 -7.85 6.06 -13.56
C THR A 69 -7.64 5.56 -12.14
N MET A 70 -7.61 6.48 -11.18
CA MET A 70 -7.71 6.13 -9.76
C MET A 70 -9.17 5.90 -9.38
N LEU A 71 -9.47 4.76 -8.77
CA LEU A 71 -10.79 4.41 -8.24
C LEU A 71 -10.75 4.48 -6.72
N TYR A 72 -11.43 5.45 -6.14
CA TYR A 72 -11.37 5.69 -4.70
C TYR A 72 -12.75 5.82 -4.05
N ARG A 73 -12.91 5.11 -2.92
CA ARG A 73 -14.18 5.09 -2.16
C ARG A 73 -14.50 6.37 -1.38
N GLY A 74 -13.55 7.30 -1.27
CA GLY A 74 -13.72 8.58 -0.60
C GLY A 74 -13.82 9.73 -1.58
N THR A 75 -13.84 10.94 -1.04
CA THR A 75 -13.76 12.19 -1.80
C THR A 75 -12.30 12.59 -2.01
N ARG A 76 -12.06 13.57 -2.89
CA ARG A 76 -10.74 14.15 -3.09
C ARG A 76 -10.18 14.73 -1.79
N GLU A 77 -10.99 15.47 -1.05
CA GLU A 77 -10.63 16.15 0.21
C GLU A 77 -10.36 15.14 1.34
N GLY A 78 -11.03 14.00 1.32
CA GLY A 78 -10.88 12.91 2.29
C GLY A 78 -9.80 11.89 1.93
N MET A 79 -9.04 12.10 0.87
CA MET A 79 -7.95 11.24 0.45
C MET A 79 -6.78 11.33 1.44
N SER A 80 -6.18 10.19 1.78
CA SER A 80 -5.03 10.13 2.69
C SER A 80 -3.68 10.37 2.02
N GLY A 81 -3.62 10.28 0.69
CA GLY A 81 -2.44 10.59 -0.09
C GLY A 81 -2.17 12.09 -0.15
N TYR A 82 -0.93 12.47 -0.42
CA TYR A 82 -0.52 13.86 -0.46
C TYR A 82 -1.17 14.63 -1.60
N GLN A 83 -1.83 15.73 -1.26
CA GLN A 83 -2.61 16.52 -2.22
C GLN A 83 -1.73 17.07 -3.36
N HIS A 84 -0.53 17.52 -3.06
CA HIS A 84 0.39 18.05 -4.07
C HIS A 84 0.87 17.00 -5.07
N GLU A 85 1.04 15.74 -4.63
CA GLU A 85 1.38 14.63 -5.52
C GLU A 85 0.21 14.23 -6.41
N TRP A 86 -1.01 14.26 -5.84
CA TRP A 86 -2.23 14.05 -6.63
C TRP A 86 -2.43 15.17 -7.68
N ASP A 87 -2.16 16.43 -7.32
CA ASP A 87 -2.24 17.54 -8.25
C ASP A 87 -1.23 17.40 -9.40
N ALA A 88 -0.03 16.88 -9.12
CA ALA A 88 0.94 16.52 -10.15
C ALA A 88 0.43 15.38 -11.05
N ALA A 89 -0.18 14.32 -10.49
CA ALA A 89 -0.78 13.24 -11.26
C ALA A 89 -1.87 13.73 -12.21
N LEU A 90 -2.70 14.70 -11.79
CA LEU A 90 -3.71 15.32 -12.66
C LEU A 90 -3.07 16.06 -13.84
N GLN A 91 -1.95 16.79 -13.63
CA GLN A 91 -1.22 17.46 -14.69
C GLN A 91 -0.59 16.48 -15.68
N GLU A 92 -0.24 15.28 -15.23
CA GLU A 92 0.24 14.17 -16.07
C GLU A 92 -0.90 13.48 -16.85
N GLY A 93 -2.17 13.90 -16.66
CA GLY A 93 -3.33 13.39 -17.37
C GLY A 93 -3.93 12.12 -16.77
N VAL A 94 -3.75 11.90 -15.47
CA VAL A 94 -4.45 10.87 -14.71
C VAL A 94 -5.88 11.35 -14.41
N SER A 95 -6.85 10.44 -14.34
CA SER A 95 -8.22 10.72 -13.94
C SER A 95 -8.58 10.01 -12.61
N ALA A 96 -9.71 10.39 -12.00
CA ALA A 96 -10.21 9.69 -10.83
C ALA A 96 -11.73 9.47 -10.89
N SER A 97 -12.16 8.34 -10.34
CA SER A 97 -13.55 8.06 -10.00
C SER A 97 -13.70 8.06 -8.48
N TRP A 98 -14.16 9.19 -7.96
CA TRP A 98 -14.41 9.41 -6.53
C TRP A 98 -15.69 8.75 -6.06
N GLN A 99 -15.77 8.48 -4.76
CA GLN A 99 -16.93 7.86 -4.11
C GLN A 99 -17.40 6.63 -4.87
N SER A 100 -16.45 5.77 -5.23
CA SER A 100 -16.70 4.58 -6.06
C SER A 100 -15.86 3.42 -5.55
N LEU A 101 -16.39 2.21 -5.67
CA LEU A 101 -15.64 1.00 -5.37
C LEU A 101 -15.86 -0.06 -6.45
N PRO A 102 -14.90 -0.96 -6.65
CA PRO A 102 -15.08 -2.12 -7.52
C PRO A 102 -16.01 -3.14 -6.85
N VAL A 103 -16.78 -3.86 -7.64
CA VAL A 103 -17.62 -4.98 -7.19
C VAL A 103 -17.25 -6.29 -7.88
N ALA A 104 -16.61 -6.25 -9.04
CA ALA A 104 -16.07 -7.40 -9.75
C ALA A 104 -15.02 -6.97 -10.77
N PHE A 105 -14.10 -7.88 -11.09
CA PHE A 105 -13.19 -7.79 -12.22
C PHE A 105 -13.63 -8.81 -13.27
N GLU A 106 -13.72 -8.40 -14.52
CA GLU A 106 -14.28 -9.24 -15.56
C GLU A 106 -13.36 -9.35 -16.76
N GLY A 107 -13.38 -10.52 -17.40
CA GLY A 107 -12.63 -10.82 -18.61
C GLY A 107 -12.47 -12.31 -18.84
N THR A 108 -11.87 -12.68 -19.96
CA THR A 108 -11.57 -14.07 -20.31
C THR A 108 -10.07 -14.33 -20.15
N GLY A 109 -9.70 -15.00 -19.07
CA GLY A 109 -8.30 -15.28 -18.71
C GLY A 109 -7.52 -14.09 -18.19
N ARG A 110 -7.80 -12.88 -18.69
CA ARG A 110 -7.23 -11.61 -18.20
C ARG A 110 -8.32 -10.58 -17.97
N VAL A 111 -8.02 -9.58 -17.12
CA VAL A 111 -8.96 -8.48 -16.88
C VAL A 111 -9.17 -7.67 -18.14
N GLN A 112 -10.41 -7.29 -18.40
CA GLN A 112 -10.84 -6.44 -19.52
C GLN A 112 -11.66 -5.24 -19.03
N ARG A 113 -12.28 -5.36 -17.85
CA ARG A 113 -13.09 -4.31 -17.26
C ARG A 113 -13.26 -4.51 -15.75
N VAL A 114 -13.54 -3.40 -15.07
CA VAL A 114 -13.89 -3.36 -13.66
C VAL A 114 -15.34 -2.91 -13.53
N GLN A 115 -16.18 -3.74 -12.92
CA GLN A 115 -17.52 -3.36 -12.51
C GLN A 115 -17.44 -2.54 -11.22
N CYS A 116 -18.07 -1.39 -11.22
CA CYS A 116 -17.99 -0.42 -10.13
C CYS A 116 -19.40 0.03 -9.71
N VAL A 117 -19.50 0.58 -8.51
CA VAL A 117 -20.71 1.22 -8.00
C VAL A 117 -20.36 2.54 -7.31
N LYS A 118 -21.26 3.53 -7.38
CA LYS A 118 -21.14 4.77 -6.63
C LYS A 118 -21.52 4.58 -5.16
N LEU A 119 -20.92 5.41 -4.31
CA LEU A 119 -21.12 5.40 -2.87
C LEU A 119 -21.79 6.70 -2.41
N ASP A 120 -22.62 6.59 -1.38
CA ASP A 120 -23.14 7.74 -0.65
C ASP A 120 -22.08 8.34 0.32
N ALA A 121 -22.44 9.41 1.01
CA ALA A 121 -21.56 10.07 1.99
C ALA A 121 -21.17 9.13 3.17
N SER A 122 -21.95 8.09 3.44
CA SER A 122 -21.69 7.06 4.45
C SER A 122 -20.85 5.89 3.90
N LYS A 123 -20.36 6.00 2.66
CA LYS A 123 -19.61 4.98 1.92
C LYS A 123 -20.39 3.69 1.66
N LYS A 124 -21.73 3.77 1.57
CA LYS A 124 -22.59 2.65 1.20
C LYS A 124 -22.89 2.69 -0.31
N PRO A 125 -22.96 1.53 -0.98
CA PRO A 125 -23.35 1.44 -2.37
C PRO A 125 -24.73 2.04 -2.63
N ILE A 126 -24.85 2.83 -3.67
CA ILE A 126 -26.12 3.38 -4.16
C ILE A 126 -26.62 2.47 -5.28
N ALA A 127 -27.76 1.81 -5.05
CA ALA A 127 -28.36 0.92 -6.05
C ALA A 127 -28.72 1.68 -7.34
N GLY A 128 -28.49 1.03 -8.50
CA GLY A 128 -28.76 1.62 -9.82
C GLY A 128 -27.70 2.61 -10.29
N THR A 129 -26.54 2.66 -9.61
CA THR A 129 -25.40 3.52 -10.02
C THR A 129 -24.20 2.71 -10.50
N GLU A 130 -24.43 1.45 -10.85
CA GLU A 130 -23.42 0.55 -11.39
C GLU A 130 -22.88 1.10 -12.70
N PHE A 131 -21.55 1.03 -12.86
CA PHE A 131 -20.87 1.46 -14.08
C PHE A 131 -19.62 0.60 -14.31
N THR A 132 -19.11 0.68 -15.53
CA THR A 132 -17.95 -0.13 -15.93
C THR A 132 -16.79 0.76 -16.35
N LEU A 133 -15.58 0.41 -15.92
CA LEU A 133 -14.33 0.95 -16.41
C LEU A 133 -13.61 -0.10 -17.26
N GLN A 134 -13.12 0.28 -18.45
CA GLN A 134 -12.19 -0.56 -19.20
C GLN A 134 -10.88 -0.70 -18.44
N ALA A 135 -10.31 -1.91 -18.41
CA ALA A 135 -9.05 -2.16 -17.71
C ALA A 135 -8.30 -3.34 -18.31
N ASP A 136 -7.07 -3.09 -18.74
CA ASP A 136 -6.10 -4.12 -19.12
C ASP A 136 -5.14 -4.44 -17.95
N LEU A 137 -5.07 -3.51 -17.01
CA LEU A 137 -4.30 -3.60 -15.77
C LEU A 137 -5.12 -3.04 -14.60
N VAL A 138 -5.14 -3.77 -13.49
CA VAL A 138 -5.71 -3.30 -12.22
C VAL A 138 -4.67 -3.45 -11.13
N LEU A 139 -4.42 -2.37 -10.37
CA LEU A 139 -3.53 -2.37 -9.23
C LEU A 139 -4.32 -2.08 -7.95
N LEU A 140 -4.21 -2.99 -6.98
CA LEU A 140 -4.86 -2.86 -5.68
C LEU A 140 -3.92 -2.16 -4.70
N ALA A 141 -4.12 -0.86 -4.48
CA ALA A 141 -3.36 -0.01 -3.56
C ALA A 141 -4.17 0.25 -2.27
N ILE A 142 -4.69 -0.81 -1.67
CA ILE A 142 -5.60 -0.77 -0.52
C ILE A 142 -4.93 -1.10 0.81
N GLY A 143 -3.60 -1.11 0.82
CA GLY A 143 -2.76 -1.39 1.96
C GLY A 143 -2.11 -2.77 1.88
N GLN A 144 -1.31 -3.06 2.89
CA GLN A 144 -0.60 -4.32 3.04
C GLN A 144 -1.02 -5.01 4.33
N SER A 145 -0.92 -6.35 4.34
CA SER A 145 -1.12 -7.14 5.54
C SER A 145 -0.05 -6.82 6.58
N LYS A 146 -0.40 -6.95 7.85
CA LYS A 146 0.55 -6.82 8.93
C LYS A 146 1.08 -8.20 9.30
N LEU A 147 2.35 -8.26 9.71
CA LEU A 147 3.02 -9.51 10.06
C LEU A 147 2.68 -9.99 11.49
N GLY A 148 1.48 -9.64 12.00
CA GLY A 148 1.09 -9.83 13.40
C GLY A 148 1.30 -11.25 13.92
N ASP A 149 0.84 -12.27 13.20
CA ASP A 149 0.95 -13.68 13.62
C ASP A 149 2.42 -14.14 13.64
N MET A 150 3.19 -13.80 12.58
CA MET A 150 4.62 -14.09 12.53
C MET A 150 5.36 -13.40 13.68
N LEU A 151 5.05 -12.12 13.94
CA LEU A 151 5.71 -11.35 15.00
C LEU A 151 5.34 -11.89 16.39
N ALA A 152 4.08 -12.28 16.60
CA ALA A 152 3.62 -12.86 17.86
C ALA A 152 4.30 -14.21 18.14
N SER A 153 4.60 -15.01 17.10
CA SER A 153 5.29 -16.30 17.24
C SER A 153 6.72 -16.18 17.76
N LEU A 154 7.35 -15.02 17.69
CA LEU A 154 8.73 -14.80 18.18
C LEU A 154 8.82 -14.83 19.71
N GLY A 155 7.72 -14.72 20.44
CA GLY A 155 7.65 -14.73 21.89
C GLY A 155 8.41 -13.57 22.56
N GLY A 156 7.97 -13.17 23.75
CA GLY A 156 8.63 -12.15 24.57
C GLY A 156 8.61 -10.73 24.01
N ILE A 157 7.85 -10.46 22.95
CA ILE A 157 7.54 -9.13 22.42
C ILE A 157 6.04 -8.89 22.46
N THR A 158 5.63 -7.65 22.65
CA THR A 158 4.21 -7.28 22.61
C THR A 158 3.85 -6.85 21.20
N VAL A 159 2.81 -7.49 20.62
CA VAL A 159 2.23 -7.14 19.32
C VAL A 159 0.82 -6.61 19.55
N ASN A 160 0.51 -5.42 19.04
CA ASN A 160 -0.82 -4.83 19.12
C ASN A 160 -1.26 -4.36 17.72
N LYS A 161 -2.47 -4.75 17.30
CA LYS A 161 -3.02 -4.46 15.97
C LYS A 161 -2.04 -4.81 14.83
N GLY A 162 -1.28 -5.91 15.00
CA GLY A 162 -0.34 -6.44 14.03
C GLY A 162 1.01 -5.70 13.93
N VAL A 163 1.34 -4.80 14.87
CA VAL A 163 2.64 -4.12 14.93
C VAL A 163 3.32 -4.33 16.27
N ILE A 164 4.65 -4.35 16.27
CA ILE A 164 5.46 -4.48 17.47
C ILE A 164 5.35 -3.21 18.31
N GLN A 165 5.09 -3.37 19.60
CA GLN A 165 5.12 -2.26 20.54
C GLN A 165 6.58 -2.00 20.98
N VAL A 166 7.01 -0.76 20.86
CA VAL A 166 8.35 -0.31 21.25
C VAL A 166 8.27 0.98 22.05
N ASN A 167 9.29 1.25 22.85
CA ASN A 167 9.47 2.58 23.46
C ASN A 167 10.07 3.59 22.45
N ALA A 168 10.30 4.83 22.88
CA ALA A 168 10.88 5.90 22.05
C ALA A 168 12.29 5.58 21.48
N HIS A 169 12.95 4.55 21.98
CA HIS A 169 14.27 4.10 21.55
C HIS A 169 14.24 2.79 20.76
N GLY A 170 13.05 2.35 20.32
CA GLY A 170 12.87 1.12 19.56
C GLY A 170 12.99 -0.17 20.39
N PHE A 171 13.11 -0.10 21.73
CA PHE A 171 13.21 -1.30 22.57
C PHE A 171 11.86 -1.99 22.71
N THR A 172 11.84 -3.30 22.47
CA THR A 172 10.60 -4.12 22.43
C THR A 172 10.13 -4.63 23.80
N GLY A 173 10.90 -4.39 24.86
CA GLY A 173 10.71 -5.03 26.17
C GLY A 173 11.45 -6.38 26.32
N ARG A 174 11.75 -7.08 25.23
CA ARG A 174 12.57 -8.30 25.24
C ARG A 174 14.06 -7.93 25.21
N ALA A 175 14.83 -8.49 26.14
CA ALA A 175 16.26 -8.22 26.22
C ALA A 175 16.99 -8.42 24.89
N LYS A 176 17.80 -7.45 24.50
CA LYS A 176 18.59 -7.40 23.24
C LYS A 176 17.75 -7.27 21.96
N TRP A 177 16.43 -7.03 22.05
CA TRP A 177 15.57 -6.89 20.90
C TRP A 177 15.08 -5.45 20.72
N TYR A 178 15.32 -4.90 19.54
CA TYR A 178 14.90 -3.57 19.10
C TYR A 178 14.19 -3.68 17.77
N ALA A 179 13.25 -2.78 17.50
CA ALA A 179 12.53 -2.73 16.24
C ALA A 179 12.25 -1.28 15.83
N GLY A 180 12.03 -1.07 14.52
CA GLY A 180 11.67 0.21 13.92
C GLY A 180 11.17 0.01 12.49
N GLY A 181 10.62 1.06 11.89
CA GLY A 181 10.00 1.05 10.59
C GLY A 181 8.57 0.48 10.62
N ASP A 182 8.07 0.06 9.47
CA ASP A 182 6.66 -0.26 9.27
C ASP A 182 6.13 -1.39 10.17
N CYS A 183 6.99 -2.29 10.62
CA CYS A 183 6.60 -3.33 11.58
C CYS A 183 6.27 -2.77 12.98
N THR A 184 6.59 -1.51 13.26
CA THR A 184 6.28 -0.80 14.52
C THR A 184 5.26 0.31 14.34
N ASN A 185 5.30 1.05 13.23
CA ASN A 185 4.46 2.22 12.96
C ASN A 185 3.28 1.93 12.03
N GLY A 186 3.22 0.75 11.40
CA GLY A 186 2.12 0.30 10.56
C GLY A 186 2.15 0.78 9.11
N GLY A 187 3.26 1.34 8.66
CA GLY A 187 3.48 1.88 7.32
C GLY A 187 3.51 3.40 7.32
N LYS A 188 4.71 3.94 7.15
CA LYS A 188 4.97 5.38 7.01
C LYS A 188 6.02 5.61 5.93
N GLU A 189 6.56 6.81 5.89
CA GLU A 189 7.60 7.22 4.95
C GLU A 189 8.96 6.59 5.29
N VAL A 190 9.81 6.44 4.27
CA VAL A 190 11.18 5.93 4.44
C VAL A 190 11.99 6.75 5.46
N VAL A 191 11.74 8.05 5.55
CA VAL A 191 12.40 8.93 6.53
C VAL A 191 12.03 8.59 7.97
N ASN A 192 10.79 8.12 8.22
CA ASN A 192 10.35 7.64 9.53
C ASN A 192 11.09 6.34 9.89
N ALA A 193 11.15 5.38 8.96
CA ALA A 193 11.86 4.13 9.16
C ALA A 193 13.36 4.36 9.44
N ALA A 194 14.00 5.28 8.70
CA ALA A 194 15.40 5.66 8.91
C ALA A 194 15.61 6.31 10.29
N ALA A 195 14.71 7.21 10.71
CA ALA A 195 14.79 7.87 12.02
C ALA A 195 14.63 6.86 13.17
N GLU A 196 13.67 5.95 13.08
CA GLU A 196 13.41 4.90 14.06
C GLU A 196 14.59 3.91 14.14
N GLY A 197 15.13 3.49 12.99
CA GLY A 197 16.33 2.66 12.92
C GLY A 197 17.54 3.32 13.58
N LYS A 198 17.75 4.62 13.35
CA LYS A 198 18.82 5.40 13.98
C LYS A 198 18.64 5.51 15.49
N ALA A 199 17.40 5.70 15.97
CA ALA A 199 17.11 5.73 17.41
C ALA A 199 17.41 4.38 18.07
N ALA A 200 16.98 3.28 17.42
CA ALA A 200 17.27 1.93 17.90
C ALA A 200 18.78 1.63 17.93
N ALA A 201 19.51 1.99 16.88
CA ALA A 201 20.95 1.78 16.82
C ALA A 201 21.70 2.51 17.94
N ARG A 202 21.36 3.76 18.23
CA ARG A 202 21.94 4.53 19.35
C ARG A 202 21.64 3.90 20.72
N ALA A 203 20.43 3.37 20.88
CA ALA A 203 20.07 2.70 22.13
C ALA A 203 20.81 1.36 22.32
N ILE A 204 21.02 0.62 21.24
CA ILE A 204 21.83 -0.61 21.23
C ILE A 204 23.27 -0.29 21.61
N ASP A 205 23.89 0.72 20.98
CA ASP A 205 25.24 1.15 21.26
C ASP A 205 25.39 1.53 22.74
N ALA A 206 24.52 2.39 23.27
CA ALA A 206 24.52 2.78 24.67
C ALA A 206 24.36 1.60 25.65
N ALA A 207 23.56 0.59 25.28
CA ALA A 207 23.39 -0.61 26.09
C ALA A 207 24.66 -1.48 26.13
N ILE A 208 25.34 -1.64 24.98
CA ILE A 208 26.58 -2.39 24.85
C ILE A 208 27.69 -1.69 25.64
N MET A 209 27.86 -0.37 25.47
CA MET A 209 28.92 0.40 26.16
C MET A 209 28.73 0.38 27.67
N LYS A 210 27.49 0.47 28.18
CA LYS A 210 27.22 0.32 29.63
C LYS A 210 27.51 -1.09 30.14
N GLY A 211 27.29 -2.12 29.33
CA GLY A 211 27.67 -3.50 29.67
C GLY A 211 29.18 -3.70 29.71
N ALA A 212 29.92 -3.15 28.76
CA ALA A 212 31.38 -3.20 28.69
C ALA A 212 32.06 -2.45 29.85
N ALA A 213 31.44 -1.36 30.37
CA ALA A 213 31.96 -0.61 31.51
C ALA A 213 31.73 -1.32 32.86
N ARG A 214 31.01 -2.43 32.91
CA ARG A 214 30.75 -3.25 34.11
C ARG A 214 31.47 -4.60 34.10
N ALA A 215 32.18 -4.93 33.02
CA ALA A 215 33.01 -6.11 32.87
C ALA A 215 34.49 -5.77 33.11
#